data_4b678ec7a0e1a98e9c49180b9158b4ae
#
_entry.id   4b678ec7a0e1a98e9c49180b9158b4ae
#
_cell.length_a   1.000
_cell.length_b   1.000
_cell.length_c   1.000
_cell.angle_alpha   90.00
_cell.angle_beta   90.00
_cell.angle_gamma   90.00
#
_symmetry.space_group_name_H-M   'P 1'
#
loop_
_entity.id
_entity.type
_entity.pdbx_description
1 polymer ?
#
loop_
_entity_poly.entity_id
_entity_poly.type
_entity_poly.pdbx_seq_one_letter_code
_entity_poly.pdbx_strand_id
1 'polypeptide(L)'
;MRTESNIKPEVLAVEECAQGLAEIVLRENIAETQKEEETVYLYDEYRLTVPARENLANAVKQNLAAWLAQAKDSEKSRLAAAIREKRDKLLKDSDARMCLDRMGLSTPSGTGFTAWLDFLKTLAKEVSGEWAKYRKALRDLPEQPGFPYDVTFPTPPEDE
;
A
#
# COMPACT_ATOMS: atom_id res chain seq x y z
N MET A 1 1.13 -2.08 -13.49
CA MET A 1 0.86 -3.48 -13.03
C MET A 1 1.12 -4.42 -14.20
N ARG A 2 1.82 -5.55 -13.98
CA ARG A 2 2.12 -6.51 -15.05
C ARG A 2 0.88 -7.33 -15.40
N THR A 3 0.54 -7.39 -16.67
CA THR A 3 -0.69 -7.98 -17.21
C THR A 3 -0.35 -8.92 -18.36
N GLU A 4 -1.20 -9.93 -18.61
CA GLU A 4 -1.06 -10.82 -19.76
C GLU A 4 -2.33 -10.79 -20.64
N SER A 5 -2.16 -11.00 -21.94
CA SER A 5 -3.25 -11.05 -22.93
C SER A 5 -2.87 -11.95 -24.09
N ASN A 6 -3.84 -12.68 -24.66
CA ASN A 6 -3.66 -13.49 -25.88
C ASN A 6 -3.72 -12.63 -27.16
N ILE A 7 -4.12 -11.36 -27.02
CA ILE A 7 -4.18 -10.41 -28.13
C ILE A 7 -3.12 -9.34 -27.88
N LYS A 8 -2.33 -8.99 -28.91
CA LYS A 8 -1.33 -7.93 -28.83
C LYS A 8 -1.99 -6.61 -28.43
N PRO A 9 -1.66 -6.04 -27.27
CA PRO A 9 -2.30 -4.81 -26.81
C PRO A 9 -1.75 -3.60 -27.58
N GLU A 10 -2.62 -2.60 -27.77
CA GLU A 10 -2.17 -1.26 -28.21
C GLU A 10 -1.45 -0.54 -27.08
N VAL A 11 -0.44 0.27 -27.43
CA VAL A 11 0.33 1.06 -26.47
C VAL A 11 -0.53 2.08 -25.72
N LEU A 12 -1.58 2.60 -26.39
CA LEU A 12 -2.50 3.60 -25.86
C LEU A 12 -3.93 3.24 -26.22
N ALA A 13 -4.79 3.21 -25.22
CA ALA A 13 -6.25 3.26 -25.39
C ALA A 13 -6.81 4.46 -24.59
N VAL A 14 -7.88 5.07 -25.09
CA VAL A 14 -8.62 6.13 -24.41
C VAL A 14 -10.08 5.75 -24.45
N GLU A 15 -10.67 5.58 -23.28
CA GLU A 15 -12.06 5.16 -23.11
C GLU A 15 -12.85 6.27 -22.43
N GLU A 16 -14.01 6.64 -22.97
CA GLU A 16 -14.89 7.59 -22.32
C GLU A 16 -15.62 6.93 -21.17
N CYS A 17 -15.57 7.57 -20.02
CA CYS A 17 -16.26 7.14 -18.80
C CYS A 17 -17.48 8.01 -18.53
N ALA A 18 -18.33 7.57 -17.61
CA ALA A 18 -19.46 8.37 -17.14
C ALA A 18 -18.99 9.71 -16.53
N GLN A 19 -19.88 10.69 -16.45
CA GLN A 19 -19.66 11.98 -15.78
C GLN A 19 -18.63 12.91 -16.45
N GLY A 20 -18.40 12.78 -17.77
CA GLY A 20 -17.45 13.65 -18.47
C GLY A 20 -15.99 13.36 -18.16
N LEU A 21 -15.69 12.14 -17.74
CA LEU A 21 -14.34 11.62 -17.53
C LEU A 21 -13.92 10.70 -18.68
N ALA A 22 -12.62 10.55 -18.85
CA ALA A 22 -12.00 9.57 -19.75
C ALA A 22 -10.90 8.81 -19.02
N GLU A 23 -10.79 7.53 -19.28
CA GLU A 23 -9.68 6.70 -18.82
C GLU A 23 -8.64 6.57 -19.92
N ILE A 24 -7.42 6.94 -19.62
CA ILE A 24 -6.25 6.74 -20.46
C ILE A 24 -5.56 5.48 -19.98
N VAL A 25 -5.43 4.49 -20.86
CA VAL A 25 -4.71 3.24 -20.60
C VAL A 25 -3.41 3.25 -21.39
N LEU A 26 -2.30 3.22 -20.69
CA LEU A 26 -0.95 3.26 -21.25
C LEU A 26 -0.25 1.93 -20.98
N ARG A 27 0.42 1.39 -22.01
CA ARG A 27 1.10 0.10 -21.91
C ARG A 27 2.53 0.22 -22.40
N GLU A 28 3.45 -0.38 -21.66
CA GLU A 28 4.87 -0.46 -22.00
C GLU A 28 5.42 -1.86 -21.77
N ASN A 29 6.66 -2.09 -22.17
CA ASN A 29 7.36 -3.37 -22.00
C ASN A 29 6.57 -4.57 -22.57
N ILE A 30 5.90 -4.34 -23.71
CA ILE A 30 5.11 -5.38 -24.40
C ILE A 30 6.08 -6.42 -24.94
N ALA A 31 6.06 -7.62 -24.36
CA ALA A 31 6.87 -8.76 -24.77
C ALA A 31 5.97 -9.92 -25.19
N GLU A 32 6.32 -10.55 -26.31
CA GLU A 32 5.66 -11.75 -26.79
C GLU A 32 6.33 -12.99 -26.18
N THR A 33 5.53 -13.89 -25.65
CA THR A 33 5.97 -15.13 -25.00
C THR A 33 5.07 -16.28 -25.46
N GLN A 34 5.64 -17.46 -25.62
CA GLN A 34 4.89 -18.70 -25.90
C GLN A 34 4.57 -19.40 -24.58
N LYS A 35 3.30 -19.75 -24.35
CA LYS A 35 2.84 -20.49 -23.18
C LYS A 35 1.88 -21.57 -23.63
N GLU A 36 2.21 -22.84 -23.41
CA GLU A 36 1.36 -23.98 -23.75
C GLU A 36 0.83 -23.98 -25.21
N GLU A 37 1.71 -23.65 -26.18
CA GLU A 37 1.41 -23.51 -27.61
C GLU A 37 0.57 -22.27 -28.01
N GLU A 38 0.21 -21.41 -27.06
CA GLU A 38 -0.46 -20.14 -27.33
C GLU A 38 0.52 -18.96 -27.25
N THR A 39 0.30 -17.96 -28.12
CA THR A 39 1.04 -16.69 -28.04
C THR A 39 0.41 -15.80 -26.98
N VAL A 40 1.21 -15.41 -26.00
CA VAL A 40 0.79 -14.53 -24.90
C VAL A 40 1.65 -13.26 -24.87
N TYR A 41 1.04 -12.12 -24.71
CA TYR A 41 1.71 -10.84 -24.55
C TYR A 41 1.74 -10.44 -23.08
N LEU A 42 2.96 -10.20 -22.57
CA LEU A 42 3.19 -9.67 -21.23
C LEU A 42 3.52 -8.19 -21.32
N TYR A 43 2.86 -7.34 -20.53
CA TYR A 43 3.07 -5.90 -20.57
C TYR A 43 2.79 -5.26 -19.20
N ASP A 44 3.31 -4.05 -19.03
CA ASP A 44 3.00 -3.22 -17.88
C ASP A 44 1.89 -2.24 -18.28
N GLU A 45 0.78 -2.23 -17.51
CA GLU A 45 -0.38 -1.37 -17.76
C GLU A 45 -0.54 -0.33 -16.66
N TYR A 46 -0.75 0.91 -17.07
CA TYR A 46 -1.00 2.07 -16.22
C TYR A 46 -2.27 2.78 -16.65
N ARG A 47 -3.08 3.17 -15.70
CA ARG A 47 -4.37 3.84 -15.94
C ARG A 47 -4.39 5.21 -15.29
N LEU A 48 -4.96 6.18 -15.99
CA LEU A 48 -5.12 7.55 -15.53
C LEU A 48 -6.49 8.07 -15.91
N THR A 49 -7.28 8.49 -14.93
CA THR A 49 -8.58 9.12 -15.15
C THR A 49 -8.41 10.62 -15.22
N VAL A 50 -8.94 11.23 -16.30
CA VAL A 50 -8.84 12.67 -16.57
C VAL A 50 -10.20 13.19 -17.05
N PRO A 51 -10.46 14.51 -17.01
CA PRO A 51 -11.61 15.09 -17.69
C PRO A 51 -11.60 14.77 -19.18
N ALA A 52 -12.74 14.30 -19.71
CA ALA A 52 -12.89 14.06 -21.13
C ALA A 52 -12.79 15.38 -21.92
N ARG A 53 -12.09 15.34 -23.03
CA ARG A 53 -11.93 16.50 -23.94
C ARG A 53 -11.74 16.01 -25.36
N GLU A 54 -12.11 16.86 -26.30
CA GLU A 54 -11.86 16.60 -27.72
C GLU A 54 -10.37 16.36 -27.99
N ASN A 55 -10.08 15.45 -28.89
CA ASN A 55 -8.71 15.11 -29.32
C ASN A 55 -7.76 14.62 -28.21
N LEU A 56 -8.30 14.12 -27.08
CA LEU A 56 -7.49 13.64 -25.95
C LEU A 56 -6.47 12.59 -26.40
N ALA A 57 -6.88 11.61 -27.21
CA ALA A 57 -5.99 10.55 -27.70
C ALA A 57 -4.78 11.12 -28.48
N ASN A 58 -5.00 12.14 -29.31
CA ASN A 58 -3.92 12.80 -30.06
C ASN A 58 -3.00 13.58 -29.13
N ALA A 59 -3.54 14.29 -28.15
CA ALA A 59 -2.75 15.02 -27.14
C ALA A 59 -1.86 14.06 -26.32
N VAL A 60 -2.38 12.87 -25.97
CA VAL A 60 -1.61 11.84 -25.28
C VAL A 60 -0.51 11.27 -26.19
N LYS A 61 -0.81 10.97 -27.45
CA LYS A 61 0.18 10.48 -28.43
C LYS A 61 1.34 11.45 -28.63
N GLN A 62 1.07 12.76 -28.68
CA GLN A 62 2.11 13.80 -28.84
C GLN A 62 3.08 13.90 -27.67
N ASN A 63 2.64 13.55 -26.45
CA ASN A 63 3.43 13.62 -25.22
C ASN A 63 3.37 12.32 -24.42
N LEU A 64 3.45 11.17 -25.08
CA LEU A 64 3.25 9.85 -24.49
C LEU A 64 4.12 9.62 -23.25
N ALA A 65 5.39 10.01 -23.30
CA ALA A 65 6.33 9.84 -22.19
C ALA A 65 5.90 10.61 -20.93
N ALA A 66 5.41 11.84 -21.07
CA ALA A 66 4.94 12.66 -19.96
C ALA A 66 3.66 12.06 -19.33
N TRP A 67 2.72 11.61 -20.16
CA TRP A 67 1.51 10.94 -19.69
C TRP A 67 1.80 9.63 -18.99
N LEU A 68 2.76 8.85 -19.52
CA LEU A 68 3.20 7.60 -18.87
C LEU A 68 3.84 7.87 -17.51
N ALA A 69 4.70 8.90 -17.42
CA ALA A 69 5.29 9.29 -16.14
C ALA A 69 4.22 9.69 -15.11
N GLN A 70 3.22 10.48 -15.53
CA GLN A 70 2.10 10.88 -14.68
C GLN A 70 1.25 9.68 -14.24
N ALA A 71 0.98 8.74 -15.15
CA ALA A 71 0.21 7.54 -14.82
C ALA A 71 0.94 6.63 -13.81
N LYS A 72 2.27 6.49 -13.96
CA LYS A 72 3.12 5.77 -13.00
C LYS A 72 3.12 6.43 -11.62
N ASP A 73 3.23 7.74 -11.56
CA ASP A 73 3.22 8.48 -10.28
C ASP A 73 1.84 8.41 -9.61
N SER A 74 0.76 8.49 -10.39
CA SER A 74 -0.61 8.30 -9.90
C SER A 74 -0.80 6.89 -9.32
N GLU A 75 -0.35 5.85 -10.00
CA GLU A 75 -0.41 4.47 -9.50
C GLU A 75 0.40 4.30 -8.21
N LYS A 76 1.62 4.81 -8.19
CA LYS A 76 2.48 4.81 -7.00
C LYS A 76 1.79 5.47 -5.81
N SER A 77 1.20 6.61 -6.03
CA SER A 77 0.47 7.36 -5.00
C SER A 77 -0.75 6.61 -4.49
N ARG A 78 -1.51 5.99 -5.39
CA ARG A 78 -2.69 5.16 -5.06
C ARG A 78 -2.31 3.93 -4.24
N LEU A 79 -1.26 3.21 -4.64
CA LEU A 79 -0.75 2.06 -3.89
C LEU A 79 -0.25 2.46 -2.51
N ALA A 80 0.52 3.55 -2.42
CA ALA A 80 1.00 4.08 -1.15
C ALA A 80 -0.15 4.48 -0.21
N ALA A 81 -1.23 5.06 -0.74
CA ALA A 81 -2.42 5.41 0.03
C ALA A 81 -3.13 4.16 0.55
N ALA A 82 -3.32 3.13 -0.28
CA ALA A 82 -3.96 1.87 0.11
C ALA A 82 -3.16 1.13 1.21
N ILE A 83 -1.82 1.12 1.12
CA ILE A 83 -0.97 0.53 2.14
C ILE A 83 -1.08 1.30 3.46
N ARG A 84 -1.07 2.65 3.41
CA ARG A 84 -1.25 3.48 4.61
C ARG A 84 -2.61 3.26 5.26
N GLU A 85 -3.67 3.18 4.48
CA GLU A 85 -5.02 2.89 4.99
C GLU A 85 -5.07 1.53 5.70
N LYS A 86 -4.52 0.48 5.08
CA LYS A 86 -4.43 -0.85 5.70
C LYS A 86 -3.59 -0.82 6.98
N ARG A 87 -2.44 -0.14 6.96
CA ARG A 87 -1.58 0.07 8.13
C ARG A 87 -2.34 0.75 9.27
N ASP A 88 -3.04 1.83 8.96
CA ASP A 88 -3.75 2.64 9.95
C ASP A 88 -4.90 1.84 10.58
N LYS A 89 -5.58 1.00 9.78
CA LYS A 89 -6.57 0.05 10.30
C LYS A 89 -5.93 -0.94 11.28
N LEU A 90 -4.81 -1.57 10.91
CA LEU A 90 -4.10 -2.51 11.78
C LEU A 90 -3.57 -1.84 13.07
N LEU A 91 -3.09 -0.61 12.98
CA LEU A 91 -2.71 0.18 14.15
C LEU A 91 -3.91 0.42 15.08
N LYS A 92 -5.05 0.82 14.53
CA LYS A 92 -6.29 1.03 15.26
C LYS A 92 -6.80 -0.27 15.92
N ASP A 93 -6.78 -1.39 15.17
CA ASP A 93 -7.18 -2.70 15.70
C ASP A 93 -6.28 -3.14 16.87
N SER A 94 -5.01 -2.73 16.85
CA SER A 94 -4.04 -3.01 17.92
C SER A 94 -4.09 -2.04 19.11
N ASP A 95 -4.84 -0.93 19.02
CA ASP A 95 -4.90 0.07 20.11
C ASP A 95 -5.44 -0.52 21.41
N ALA A 96 -6.44 -1.39 21.32
CA ALA A 96 -7.00 -2.08 22.48
C ALA A 96 -5.98 -2.95 23.24
N ARG A 97 -4.89 -3.38 22.57
CA ARG A 97 -3.82 -4.19 23.17
C ARG A 97 -2.81 -3.36 23.96
N MET A 98 -2.78 -2.05 23.73
CA MET A 98 -1.90 -1.10 24.40
C MET A 98 -2.59 -0.34 25.53
N CYS A 99 -3.80 -0.76 25.93
CA CYS A 99 -4.51 -0.20 27.08
C CYS A 99 -3.97 -0.80 28.40
N LEU A 100 -3.84 0.02 29.43
CA LEU A 100 -3.33 -0.38 30.75
C LEU A 100 -4.08 -1.59 31.33
N ASP A 101 -5.40 -1.63 31.16
CA ASP A 101 -6.25 -2.73 31.65
C ASP A 101 -5.87 -4.08 31.02
N ARG A 102 -5.55 -4.09 29.73
CA ARG A 102 -5.15 -5.29 29.00
C ARG A 102 -3.70 -5.69 29.27
N MET A 103 -2.85 -4.73 29.60
CA MET A 103 -1.49 -4.97 30.05
C MET A 103 -1.42 -5.51 31.48
N GLY A 104 -2.57 -5.68 32.16
CA GLY A 104 -2.59 -6.07 33.56
C GLY A 104 -1.95 -5.04 34.51
N LEU A 105 -1.83 -3.81 34.05
CA LEU A 105 -1.20 -2.72 34.79
C LEU A 105 -2.24 -1.94 35.58
N SER A 106 -2.11 -1.96 36.89
CA SER A 106 -2.83 -1.06 37.80
C SER A 106 -1.85 -0.10 38.46
N THR A 107 -2.23 1.18 38.53
CA THR A 107 -1.41 2.17 39.23
C THR A 107 -1.32 1.81 40.71
N PRO A 108 -0.12 1.85 41.32
CA PRO A 108 0.03 1.57 42.74
C PRO A 108 -0.79 2.55 43.58
N SER A 109 -1.58 2.01 44.52
CA SER A 109 -2.43 2.81 45.41
C SER A 109 -1.69 3.43 46.60
N GLY A 110 -0.37 3.25 46.67
CA GLY A 110 0.46 3.74 47.79
C GLY A 110 1.72 4.46 47.34
N THR A 111 2.37 5.14 48.28
CA THR A 111 3.62 5.92 48.05
C THR A 111 4.88 5.06 48.19
N GLY A 112 4.74 3.74 48.31
CA GLY A 112 5.88 2.82 48.49
C GLY A 112 6.76 2.75 47.23
N PHE A 113 8.05 3.06 47.38
CA PHE A 113 9.03 3.06 46.31
C PHE A 113 9.12 1.74 45.55
N THR A 114 9.03 0.61 46.27
CA THR A 114 9.08 -0.72 45.64
C THR A 114 7.89 -1.01 44.75
N ALA A 115 6.67 -0.63 45.13
CA ALA A 115 5.46 -0.79 44.34
C ALA A 115 5.53 0.03 43.03
N TRP A 116 6.04 1.23 43.09
CA TRP A 116 6.26 2.06 41.94
C TRP A 116 7.37 1.52 41.03
N LEU A 117 8.45 0.99 41.61
CA LEU A 117 9.54 0.38 40.83
C LEU A 117 9.06 -0.88 40.06
N ASP A 118 8.25 -1.72 40.69
CA ASP A 118 7.69 -2.92 40.04
C ASP A 118 6.68 -2.56 38.96
N PHE A 119 5.84 -1.56 39.19
CA PHE A 119 4.97 -0.98 38.16
C PHE A 119 5.77 -0.47 36.95
N LEU A 120 6.84 0.28 37.17
CA LEU A 120 7.69 0.80 36.09
C LEU A 120 8.42 -0.29 35.33
N LYS A 121 8.88 -1.37 36.01
CA LYS A 121 9.49 -2.52 35.36
C LYS A 121 8.50 -3.26 34.46
N THR A 122 7.30 -3.50 34.96
CA THR A 122 6.23 -4.15 34.20
C THR A 122 5.82 -3.30 33.00
N LEU A 123 5.62 -2.00 33.22
CA LEU A 123 5.34 -1.06 32.13
C LEU A 123 6.44 -1.06 31.06
N ALA A 124 7.71 -1.03 31.47
CA ALA A 124 8.84 -1.09 30.52
C ALA A 124 8.86 -2.38 29.71
N LYS A 125 8.53 -3.52 30.33
CA LYS A 125 8.40 -4.83 29.66
C LYS A 125 7.29 -4.80 28.60
N GLU A 126 6.11 -4.30 28.95
CA GLU A 126 4.96 -4.23 28.05
C GLU A 126 5.19 -3.25 26.89
N VAL A 127 5.75 -2.07 27.17
CA VAL A 127 6.06 -1.06 26.14
C VAL A 127 7.14 -1.54 25.16
N SER A 128 8.01 -2.48 25.55
CA SER A 128 8.99 -3.13 24.68
C SER A 128 8.55 -4.51 24.17
N GLY A 129 7.34 -4.96 24.50
CA GLY A 129 6.79 -6.26 24.18
C GLY A 129 6.49 -6.47 22.68
N GLU A 130 5.98 -7.64 22.35
CA GLU A 130 5.72 -8.05 20.94
C GLU A 130 4.71 -7.14 20.25
N TRP A 131 3.68 -6.67 20.95
CA TRP A 131 2.71 -5.71 20.42
C TRP A 131 3.35 -4.35 20.08
N ALA A 132 4.28 -3.88 20.91
CA ALA A 132 5.01 -2.64 20.63
C ALA A 132 5.93 -2.80 19.41
N LYS A 133 6.61 -3.94 19.26
CA LYS A 133 7.43 -4.28 18.09
C LYS A 133 6.58 -4.36 16.82
N TYR A 134 5.44 -5.05 16.89
CA TYR A 134 4.47 -5.14 15.80
C TYR A 134 4.02 -3.75 15.33
N ARG A 135 3.61 -2.90 16.26
CA ARG A 135 3.18 -1.53 15.96
C ARG A 135 4.31 -0.65 15.40
N LYS A 136 5.54 -0.87 15.89
CA LYS A 136 6.71 -0.20 15.30
C LYS A 136 6.92 -0.65 13.87
N ALA A 137 6.91 -1.94 13.59
CA ALA A 137 7.05 -2.49 12.25
C ALA A 137 5.96 -1.99 11.29
N LEU A 138 4.70 -1.82 11.76
CA LEU A 138 3.63 -1.19 10.98
C LEU A 138 3.95 0.27 10.62
N ARG A 139 4.48 1.05 11.55
CA ARG A 139 4.85 2.46 11.28
C ARG A 139 6.01 2.57 10.30
N ASP A 140 6.93 1.62 10.34
CA ASP A 140 8.12 1.59 9.50
C ASP A 140 7.83 1.03 8.07
N LEU A 141 6.60 0.59 7.75
CA LEU A 141 6.23 0.09 6.42
C LEU A 141 6.62 1.01 5.26
N PRO A 142 6.45 2.36 5.35
CA PRO A 142 6.87 3.26 4.28
C PRO A 142 8.39 3.32 4.06
N GLU A 143 9.17 2.84 4.99
CA GLU A 143 10.65 2.83 4.93
C GLU A 143 11.21 1.55 4.29
N GLN A 144 10.34 0.56 3.99
CA GLN A 144 10.76 -0.66 3.31
C GLN A 144 11.25 -0.36 1.88
N PRO A 145 12.36 -0.99 1.43
CA PRO A 145 12.97 -0.70 0.13
C PRO A 145 12.05 -0.87 -1.08
N GLY A 146 11.05 -1.75 -0.98
CA GLY A 146 10.09 -2.05 -2.04
C GLY A 146 8.85 -1.15 -2.05
N PHE A 147 8.73 -0.22 -1.10
CA PHE A 147 7.52 0.61 -0.97
C PHE A 147 7.27 1.50 -2.20
N PRO A 148 6.06 1.54 -2.72
CA PRO A 148 4.83 0.86 -2.32
C PRO A 148 4.54 -0.45 -3.09
N TYR A 149 5.42 -0.94 -3.93
CA TYR A 149 5.15 -2.06 -4.84
C TYR A 149 5.38 -3.43 -4.21
N ASP A 150 6.36 -3.53 -3.33
CA ASP A 150 6.69 -4.77 -2.61
C ASP A 150 6.81 -4.45 -1.12
N VAL A 151 5.75 -4.76 -0.37
CA VAL A 151 5.65 -4.43 1.06
C VAL A 151 5.23 -5.66 1.84
N THR A 152 6.04 -6.01 2.83
CA THR A 152 5.74 -7.10 3.75
C THR A 152 5.11 -6.56 5.03
N PHE A 153 3.85 -6.91 5.26
CA PHE A 153 3.15 -6.57 6.51
C PHE A 153 3.60 -7.49 7.64
N PRO A 154 3.85 -6.96 8.84
CA PRO A 154 4.16 -7.78 9.99
C PRO A 154 2.93 -8.61 10.42
N THR A 155 3.18 -9.80 10.96
CA THR A 155 2.15 -10.66 11.54
C THR A 155 1.83 -10.17 12.96
N PRO A 156 0.55 -10.01 13.33
CA PRO A 156 0.18 -9.67 14.69
C PRO A 156 0.62 -10.78 15.67
N PRO A 157 1.07 -10.43 16.88
CA PRO A 157 1.34 -11.43 17.91
C PRO A 157 0.09 -12.24 18.26
N GLU A 158 0.27 -13.52 18.61
CA GLU A 158 -0.81 -14.35 19.14
C GLU A 158 -1.24 -13.85 20.52
N ASP A 159 -2.53 -13.99 20.82
CA ASP A 159 -3.05 -13.71 22.16
C ASP A 159 -2.65 -14.84 23.10
N GLU A 160 -1.85 -14.56 24.11
CA GLU A 160 -1.60 -15.46 25.24
C GLU A 160 -2.81 -15.53 26.17
#